data_a4bbed0fec077ccc41e3cd9c9838b25f
#
_entry.id   a4bbed0fec077ccc41e3cd9c9838b25f
#
_cell.length_a   1.000
_cell.length_b   1.000
_cell.length_c   1.000
_cell.angle_alpha   90.00
_cell.angle_beta   90.00
_cell.angle_gamma   90.00
#
_symmetry.space_group_name_H-M   'P 1'
#
loop_
_entity.id
_entity.type
_entity.pdbx_description
1 polymer ?
#
loop_
_entity_poly.entity_id
_entity_poly.type
_entity_poly.pdbx_seq_one_letter_code
_entity_poly.pdbx_strand_id
1 'polypeptide(L)'
;MIDSVPYRFPTAEERWPRQGEVASITKPYEFPKLVVEEHEGFYVVRDDLLEGGSKRRFIDRLIRESIEDGVEEFVYGGCPANGYAQLSLTLQTKQYNKKSIFFMAKRSMDNLHPYQKQALEYGADIRWVSNGMLSVTLSRAKKYHLENPNKRKLLPLGLEDPRVINDIKELAKTIDLDISEIWSGGSSGTLTRGLQSAFPHLDVNVVSVGHKMSER
;
A
#
# COMPACT_ATOMS: atom_id res chain seq x y z
N MET A 1 -29.98 -18.16 6.04
CA MET A 1 -28.67 -18.61 6.53
C MET A 1 -27.75 -18.58 5.34
N ILE A 2 -26.89 -17.56 5.25
CA ILE A 2 -25.84 -17.51 4.23
C ILE A 2 -24.68 -18.29 4.84
N ASP A 3 -24.37 -19.43 4.24
CA ASP A 3 -23.19 -20.21 4.62
C ASP A 3 -21.95 -19.33 4.39
N SER A 4 -21.41 -18.76 5.47
CA SER A 4 -20.13 -18.10 5.45
C SER A 4 -19.04 -19.16 5.23
N VAL A 5 -18.70 -19.38 3.98
CA VAL A 5 -17.47 -20.14 3.67
C VAL A 5 -16.32 -19.33 4.26
N PRO A 6 -15.57 -19.85 5.23
CA PRO A 6 -14.45 -19.11 5.80
C PRO A 6 -13.46 -18.82 4.67
N TYR A 7 -13.21 -17.53 4.44
CA TYR A 7 -12.23 -17.10 3.44
C TYR A 7 -10.87 -17.68 3.82
N ARG A 8 -10.38 -18.59 3.01
CA ARG A 8 -9.01 -19.10 3.09
C ARG A 8 -8.11 -18.17 2.28
N PHE A 9 -7.17 -17.54 2.96
CA PHE A 9 -6.07 -16.88 2.24
C PHE A 9 -5.37 -17.91 1.34
N PRO A 10 -5.23 -17.66 0.04
CA PRO A 10 -4.47 -18.54 -0.85
C PRO A 10 -3.05 -18.70 -0.28
N THR A 11 -2.45 -19.87 -0.42
CA THR A 11 -1.06 -20.13 0.03
C THR A 11 -0.06 -19.30 -0.77
N ALA A 12 1.16 -19.15 -0.27
CA ALA A 12 2.21 -18.42 -1.00
C ALA A 12 2.45 -19.01 -2.41
N GLU A 13 2.28 -20.32 -2.58
CA GLU A 13 2.45 -21.00 -3.88
C GLU A 13 1.32 -20.70 -4.86
N GLU A 14 0.10 -20.46 -4.37
CA GLU A 14 -1.06 -20.10 -5.18
C GLU A 14 -1.08 -18.63 -5.63
N ARG A 15 -0.26 -17.78 -5.02
CA ARG A 15 -0.35 -16.31 -5.12
C ARG A 15 0.73 -15.65 -5.96
N TRP A 16 1.84 -16.35 -6.21
CA TRP A 16 3.01 -15.75 -6.83
C TRP A 16 3.28 -16.34 -8.20
N PRO A 17 3.81 -15.50 -9.12
CA PRO A 17 4.50 -16.07 -10.27
C PRO A 17 5.51 -17.09 -9.74
N ARG A 18 5.57 -18.27 -10.36
CA ARG A 18 6.49 -19.34 -9.96
C ARG A 18 7.90 -18.77 -9.79
N GLN A 19 8.67 -19.30 -8.83
CA GLN A 19 10.03 -18.83 -8.62
C GLN A 19 10.78 -18.71 -9.94
N GLY A 20 11.15 -17.45 -10.31
CA GLY A 20 11.82 -17.14 -11.58
C GLY A 20 10.98 -16.35 -12.59
N GLU A 21 9.66 -16.28 -12.48
CA GLU A 21 8.86 -15.41 -13.32
C GLU A 21 8.84 -13.98 -12.76
N VAL A 22 9.48 -13.07 -13.48
CA VAL A 22 9.41 -11.63 -13.20
C VAL A 22 8.27 -11.03 -14.01
N ALA A 23 7.38 -10.30 -13.37
CA ALA A 23 6.31 -9.63 -14.08
C ALA A 23 6.88 -8.63 -15.09
N SER A 24 6.31 -8.61 -16.29
CA SER A 24 6.73 -7.67 -17.32
C SER A 24 6.19 -6.27 -17.02
N ILE A 25 7.07 -5.30 -16.97
CA ILE A 25 6.69 -3.88 -16.81
C ILE A 25 6.00 -3.32 -18.06
N THR A 26 6.10 -4.00 -19.18
CA THR A 26 5.48 -3.56 -20.45
C THR A 26 4.04 -4.01 -20.63
N LYS A 27 3.55 -4.97 -19.82
CA LYS A 27 2.14 -5.37 -19.85
C LYS A 27 1.29 -4.29 -19.20
N PRO A 28 0.08 -3.99 -19.71
CA PRO A 28 -0.87 -3.13 -18.99
C PRO A 28 -1.07 -3.62 -17.57
N TYR A 29 -1.14 -2.68 -16.63
CA TYR A 29 -1.49 -3.02 -15.27
C TYR A 29 -3.00 -3.24 -15.17
N GLU A 30 -3.36 -4.36 -14.61
CA GLU A 30 -4.73 -4.65 -14.24
C GLU A 30 -4.87 -4.47 -12.72
N PHE A 31 -5.76 -3.57 -12.30
CA PHE A 31 -6.07 -3.44 -10.89
C PHE A 31 -6.63 -4.77 -10.35
N PRO A 32 -6.18 -5.21 -9.17
CA PRO A 32 -6.82 -6.34 -8.51
C PRO A 32 -8.33 -6.11 -8.41
N LYS A 33 -9.11 -7.14 -8.75
CA LYS A 33 -10.58 -7.05 -8.77
C LYS A 33 -11.11 -6.47 -7.45
N LEU A 34 -12.02 -5.50 -7.57
CA LEU A 34 -12.78 -5.01 -6.43
C LEU A 34 -13.78 -6.09 -6.01
N VAL A 35 -13.80 -6.37 -4.71
CA VAL A 35 -14.87 -7.14 -4.08
C VAL A 35 -15.72 -6.14 -3.32
N VAL A 36 -16.98 -6.00 -3.72
CA VAL A 36 -17.94 -5.14 -3.07
C VAL A 36 -19.06 -6.01 -2.53
N GLU A 37 -19.36 -5.88 -1.25
CA GLU A 37 -20.45 -6.60 -0.57
C GLU A 37 -21.46 -5.61 -0.03
N GLU A 38 -22.73 -5.93 -0.16
CA GLU A 38 -23.81 -5.20 0.49
C GLU A 38 -24.00 -5.71 1.91
N HIS A 39 -24.10 -4.81 2.87
CA HIS A 39 -24.28 -5.11 4.28
C HIS A 39 -25.25 -4.12 4.91
N GLU A 40 -26.45 -4.53 5.21
CA GLU A 40 -27.48 -3.71 5.86
C GLU A 40 -27.70 -2.33 5.20
N GLY A 41 -27.67 -2.29 3.86
CA GLY A 41 -27.81 -1.05 3.08
C GLY A 41 -26.50 -0.27 2.83
N PHE A 42 -25.35 -0.80 3.28
CA PHE A 42 -24.04 -0.26 2.96
C PHE A 42 -23.31 -1.11 1.94
N TYR A 43 -22.68 -0.49 0.98
CA TYR A 43 -21.74 -1.15 0.09
C TYR A 43 -20.33 -1.08 0.67
N VAL A 44 -19.73 -2.22 0.94
CA VAL A 44 -18.41 -2.35 1.56
C VAL A 44 -17.40 -2.84 0.55
N VAL A 45 -16.40 -2.02 0.25
CA VAL A 45 -15.23 -2.46 -0.54
C VAL A 45 -14.31 -3.28 0.37
N ARG A 46 -14.20 -4.58 0.10
CA ARG A 46 -13.52 -5.58 0.92
C ARG A 46 -12.00 -5.60 0.63
N ASP A 47 -11.34 -4.48 0.88
CA ASP A 47 -9.87 -4.39 0.76
C ASP A 47 -9.12 -5.17 1.84
N ASP A 48 -9.81 -5.59 2.88
CA ASP A 48 -9.31 -6.55 3.87
C ASP A 48 -9.05 -7.95 3.27
N LEU A 49 -9.75 -8.30 2.18
CA LEU A 49 -9.53 -9.55 1.46
C LEU A 49 -8.35 -9.47 0.47
N LEU A 50 -7.83 -8.28 0.20
CA LEU A 50 -6.67 -8.09 -0.65
C LEU A 50 -5.38 -8.17 0.18
N GLU A 51 -4.53 -9.13 -0.13
CA GLU A 51 -3.22 -9.23 0.51
C GLU A 51 -2.39 -7.95 0.27
N GLY A 52 -1.95 -7.31 1.36
CA GLY A 52 -1.31 -6.00 1.31
C GLY A 52 -2.30 -4.82 1.39
N GLY A 53 -3.60 -5.06 1.35
CA GLY A 53 -4.64 -4.05 1.49
C GLY A 53 -4.72 -3.08 0.31
N SER A 54 -5.53 -2.02 0.47
CA SER A 54 -5.82 -1.02 -0.56
C SER A 54 -4.58 -0.42 -1.23
N LYS A 55 -3.51 -0.21 -0.48
CA LYS A 55 -2.27 0.38 -1.04
C LYS A 55 -1.68 -0.43 -2.19
N ARG A 56 -1.80 -1.75 -2.14
CA ARG A 56 -1.29 -2.61 -3.21
C ARG A 56 -1.96 -2.36 -4.55
N ARG A 57 -3.23 -1.96 -4.57
CA ARG A 57 -3.94 -1.65 -5.82
C ARG A 57 -3.33 -0.49 -6.57
N PHE A 58 -2.82 0.51 -5.83
CA PHE A 58 -2.55 1.83 -6.39
C PHE A 58 -1.07 2.19 -6.50
N ILE A 59 -0.16 1.31 -6.05
CA ILE A 59 1.28 1.60 -6.10
C ILE A 59 1.99 1.03 -7.32
N ASP A 60 1.32 0.20 -8.11
CA ASP A 60 1.96 -0.50 -9.23
C ASP A 60 2.53 0.47 -10.26
N ARG A 61 1.75 1.43 -10.69
CA ARG A 61 2.18 2.43 -11.67
C ARG A 61 3.40 3.21 -11.19
N LEU A 62 3.38 3.66 -9.92
CA LEU A 62 4.51 4.35 -9.30
C LEU A 62 5.78 3.47 -9.33
N ILE A 63 5.64 2.19 -9.02
CA ILE A 63 6.75 1.24 -9.02
C ILE A 63 7.29 1.03 -10.43
N ARG A 64 6.43 0.75 -11.41
CA ARG A 64 6.83 0.47 -12.80
C ARG A 64 7.54 1.65 -13.45
N GLU A 65 6.96 2.84 -13.39
CA GLU A 65 7.57 4.04 -13.96
C GLU A 65 8.94 4.33 -13.28
N SER A 66 9.04 4.10 -11.96
CA SER A 66 10.34 4.25 -11.29
C SER A 66 11.36 3.20 -11.75
N ILE A 67 10.92 1.98 -12.08
CA ILE A 67 11.80 0.94 -12.63
C ILE A 67 12.27 1.33 -14.04
N GLU A 68 11.42 1.90 -14.87
CA GLU A 68 11.78 2.45 -16.20
C GLU A 68 12.83 3.55 -16.07
N ASP A 69 12.77 4.37 -15.01
CA ASP A 69 13.78 5.36 -14.66
C ASP A 69 15.08 4.75 -14.07
N GLY A 70 15.17 3.41 -13.97
CA GLY A 70 16.34 2.69 -13.51
C GLY A 70 16.42 2.45 -12.00
N VAL A 71 15.32 2.64 -11.26
CA VAL A 71 15.25 2.37 -9.81
C VAL A 71 15.30 0.86 -9.53
N GLU A 72 16.08 0.49 -8.53
CA GLU A 72 16.26 -0.90 -8.07
C GLU A 72 15.79 -1.12 -6.64
N GLU A 73 15.77 -0.07 -5.83
CA GLU A 73 15.43 -0.13 -4.41
C GLU A 73 14.39 0.94 -4.05
N PHE A 74 13.30 0.51 -3.43
CA PHE A 74 12.23 1.38 -2.97
C PHE A 74 12.33 1.57 -1.46
N VAL A 75 12.63 2.78 -1.04
CA VAL A 75 12.98 3.14 0.34
C VAL A 75 11.80 3.80 1.03
N TYR A 76 11.42 3.31 2.20
CA TYR A 76 10.31 3.86 2.97
C TYR A 76 10.63 3.94 4.46
N GLY A 77 10.44 5.12 5.06
CA GLY A 77 10.72 5.37 6.47
C GLY A 77 9.47 5.60 7.35
N GLY A 78 8.29 5.61 6.73
CA GLY A 78 7.02 5.89 7.42
C GLY A 78 6.25 4.62 7.81
N CYS A 79 6.88 3.70 8.54
CA CYS A 79 6.35 2.38 8.83
C CYS A 79 5.82 2.27 10.27
N PRO A 80 4.54 2.57 10.56
CA PRO A 80 3.95 2.21 11.85
C PRO A 80 3.89 0.67 11.99
N ALA A 81 3.88 0.19 13.23
CA ALA A 81 3.93 -1.26 13.49
C ALA A 81 2.82 -2.04 12.79
N ASN A 82 1.62 -1.51 12.81
CA ASN A 82 0.40 -2.11 12.29
C ASN A 82 -0.01 -1.60 10.90
N GLY A 83 0.86 -0.86 10.21
CA GLY A 83 0.55 -0.34 8.88
C GLY A 83 0.74 -1.38 7.78
N TYR A 84 -0.10 -1.35 6.76
CA TYR A 84 0.00 -2.23 5.60
C TYR A 84 1.05 -1.82 4.57
N ALA A 85 1.58 -0.59 4.63
CA ALA A 85 2.47 -0.06 3.59
C ALA A 85 3.70 -0.94 3.34
N GLN A 86 4.32 -1.47 4.42
CA GLN A 86 5.48 -2.35 4.29
C GLN A 86 5.14 -3.64 3.56
N LEU A 87 4.02 -4.28 3.87
CA LEU A 87 3.59 -5.50 3.19
C LEU A 87 3.23 -5.21 1.73
N SER A 88 2.40 -4.19 1.48
CA SER A 88 2.01 -3.78 0.13
C SER A 88 3.22 -3.52 -0.77
N LEU A 89 4.20 -2.74 -0.28
CA LEU A 89 5.41 -2.41 -1.04
C LEU A 89 6.27 -3.64 -1.29
N THR A 90 6.43 -4.50 -0.29
CA THR A 90 7.23 -5.72 -0.45
C THR A 90 6.63 -6.63 -1.51
N LEU A 91 5.32 -6.84 -1.45
CA LEU A 91 4.61 -7.64 -2.42
C LEU A 91 4.76 -7.07 -3.83
N GLN A 92 4.60 -5.76 -3.98
CA GLN A 92 4.64 -5.12 -5.28
C GLN A 92 6.06 -5.07 -5.88
N THR A 93 7.08 -4.75 -5.08
CA THR A 93 8.46 -4.70 -5.56
C THR A 93 9.01 -6.09 -5.89
N LYS A 94 8.64 -7.11 -5.10
CA LYS A 94 9.02 -8.50 -5.35
C LYS A 94 8.52 -9.00 -6.69
N GLN A 95 7.31 -8.61 -7.10
CA GLN A 95 6.74 -8.97 -8.40
C GLN A 95 7.66 -8.60 -9.57
N TYR A 96 8.43 -7.52 -9.44
CA TYR A 96 9.37 -7.01 -10.43
C TYR A 96 10.84 -7.35 -10.10
N ASN A 97 11.08 -8.27 -9.17
CA ASN A 97 12.42 -8.60 -8.67
C ASN A 97 13.21 -7.37 -8.21
N LYS A 98 12.52 -6.45 -7.54
CA LYS A 98 13.08 -5.24 -6.95
C LYS A 98 13.03 -5.31 -5.43
N LYS A 99 13.81 -4.45 -4.77
CA LYS A 99 13.96 -4.47 -3.30
C LYS A 99 13.10 -3.40 -2.65
N SER A 100 12.45 -3.77 -1.56
CA SER A 100 11.83 -2.84 -0.62
C SER A 100 12.70 -2.70 0.63
N ILE A 101 13.05 -1.46 0.98
CA ILE A 101 13.92 -1.12 2.10
C ILE A 101 13.13 -0.29 3.10
N PHE A 102 13.04 -0.78 4.34
CA PHE A 102 12.26 -0.10 5.38
C PHE A 102 13.14 0.35 6.54
N PHE A 103 13.00 1.60 6.94
CA PHE A 103 13.59 2.11 8.19
C PHE A 103 12.53 2.14 9.25
N MET A 104 12.66 1.29 10.27
CA MET A 104 11.62 1.04 11.27
C MET A 104 12.18 1.09 12.68
N ALA A 105 11.32 1.42 13.64
CA ALA A 105 11.64 1.33 15.06
C ALA A 105 12.09 -0.10 15.43
N LYS A 106 13.22 -0.20 16.13
CA LYS A 106 13.75 -1.50 16.58
C LYS A 106 12.76 -2.19 17.51
N ARG A 107 12.48 -3.45 17.22
CA ARG A 107 11.62 -4.34 18.00
C ARG A 107 12.25 -5.72 18.09
N SER A 108 11.93 -6.48 19.13
CA SER A 108 12.24 -7.92 19.17
C SER A 108 11.37 -8.67 18.17
N MET A 109 11.84 -9.78 17.67
CA MET A 109 11.09 -10.61 16.71
C MET A 109 9.72 -11.05 17.24
N ASP A 110 9.62 -11.33 18.54
CA ASP A 110 8.38 -11.72 19.19
C ASP A 110 7.32 -10.62 19.18
N ASN A 111 7.76 -9.37 19.23
CA ASN A 111 6.91 -8.16 19.24
C ASN A 111 6.65 -7.57 17.86
N LEU A 112 7.02 -8.26 16.79
CA LEU A 112 6.68 -7.82 15.44
C LEU A 112 5.19 -8.05 15.16
N HIS A 113 4.57 -7.05 14.57
CA HIS A 113 3.22 -7.20 14.05
C HIS A 113 3.18 -8.25 12.92
N PRO A 114 2.10 -9.03 12.76
CA PRO A 114 2.00 -10.03 11.68
C PRO A 114 2.39 -9.50 10.30
N TYR A 115 1.98 -8.28 9.94
CA TYR A 115 2.34 -7.68 8.64
C TYR A 115 3.83 -7.39 8.48
N GLN A 116 4.54 -7.12 9.58
CA GLN A 116 5.99 -6.95 9.56
C GLN A 116 6.69 -8.31 9.37
N LYS A 117 6.19 -9.34 10.04
CA LYS A 117 6.69 -10.72 9.87
C LYS A 117 6.50 -11.18 8.42
N GLN A 118 5.30 -11.00 7.87
CA GLN A 118 5.02 -11.33 6.48
C GLN A 118 5.91 -10.56 5.49
N ALA A 119 6.13 -9.26 5.72
CA ALA A 119 7.03 -8.48 4.87
C ALA A 119 8.46 -9.05 4.88
N LEU A 120 8.98 -9.46 6.06
CA LEU A 120 10.28 -10.13 6.18
C LEU A 120 10.30 -11.47 5.43
N GLU A 121 9.30 -12.30 5.60
CA GLU A 121 9.15 -13.60 4.91
C GLU A 121 9.14 -13.43 3.38
N TYR A 122 8.55 -12.33 2.89
CA TYR A 122 8.55 -12.00 1.48
C TYR A 122 9.83 -11.30 0.98
N GLY A 123 10.81 -11.10 1.87
CA GLY A 123 12.14 -10.61 1.49
C GLY A 123 12.33 -9.09 1.63
N ALA A 124 11.53 -8.42 2.45
CA ALA A 124 11.77 -7.03 2.80
C ALA A 124 13.12 -6.85 3.54
N ASP A 125 13.90 -5.83 3.15
CA ASP A 125 15.08 -5.40 3.91
C ASP A 125 14.65 -4.40 5.00
N ILE A 126 14.50 -4.89 6.23
CA ILE A 126 14.14 -4.03 7.36
C ILE A 126 15.39 -3.58 8.10
N ARG A 127 15.62 -2.28 8.12
CA ARG A 127 16.73 -1.61 8.81
C ARG A 127 16.21 -1.01 10.12
N TRP A 128 16.61 -1.64 11.20
CA TRP A 128 16.19 -1.28 12.53
C TRP A 128 16.84 0.01 13.02
N VAL A 129 16.03 0.95 13.46
CA VAL A 129 16.46 2.23 14.02
C VAL A 129 16.18 2.23 15.52
N SER A 130 17.23 2.44 16.32
CA SER A 130 17.14 2.39 17.80
C SER A 130 16.16 3.42 18.35
N ASN A 131 16.19 4.66 17.82
CA ASN A 131 15.19 5.68 18.09
C ASN A 131 14.07 5.58 17.06
N GLY A 132 12.94 5.05 17.48
CA GLY A 132 11.79 4.77 16.61
C GLY A 132 10.87 5.97 16.32
N MET A 133 11.28 7.20 16.66
CA MET A 133 10.52 8.38 16.28
C MET A 133 10.42 8.50 14.75
N LEU A 134 9.24 8.86 14.27
CA LEU A 134 8.95 8.96 12.84
C LEU A 134 9.94 9.90 12.11
N SER A 135 10.28 11.03 12.68
CA SER A 135 11.27 11.96 12.12
C SER A 135 12.65 11.34 11.96
N VAL A 136 13.05 10.47 12.89
CA VAL A 136 14.34 9.78 12.83
C VAL A 136 14.35 8.69 11.75
N THR A 137 13.31 7.86 11.69
CA THR A 137 13.20 6.81 10.65
C THR A 137 13.14 7.43 9.24
N LEU A 138 12.37 8.51 9.05
CA LEU A 138 12.33 9.26 7.80
C LEU A 138 13.69 9.88 7.44
N SER A 139 14.40 10.47 8.40
CA SER A 139 15.74 11.01 8.19
C SER A 139 16.75 9.93 7.76
N ARG A 140 16.70 8.75 8.38
CA ARG A 140 17.55 7.61 8.00
C ARG A 140 17.24 7.11 6.60
N ALA A 141 15.96 6.99 6.25
CA ALA A 141 15.53 6.63 4.90
C ALA A 141 16.01 7.63 3.85
N LYS A 142 15.86 8.93 4.14
CA LYS A 142 16.35 10.01 3.27
C LYS A 142 17.86 9.96 3.09
N LYS A 143 18.62 9.77 4.16
CA LYS A 143 20.07 9.66 4.08
C LYS A 143 20.49 8.49 3.19
N TYR A 144 19.88 7.32 3.38
CA TYR A 144 20.15 6.15 2.56
C TYR A 144 19.83 6.36 1.08
N HIS A 145 18.69 6.98 0.77
CA HIS A 145 18.35 7.34 -0.60
C HIS A 145 19.42 8.24 -1.24
N LEU A 146 19.87 9.28 -0.52
CA LEU A 146 20.85 10.24 -1.05
C LEU A 146 22.24 9.65 -1.34
N GLU A 147 22.59 8.50 -0.80
CA GLU A 147 23.83 7.80 -1.13
C GLU A 147 23.83 7.24 -2.57
N ASN A 148 22.66 6.95 -3.14
CA ASN A 148 22.52 6.49 -4.53
C ASN A 148 21.13 6.84 -5.09
N PRO A 149 20.84 8.13 -5.36
CA PRO A 149 19.50 8.60 -5.70
C PRO A 149 19.00 8.09 -7.06
N ASN A 150 19.91 7.70 -7.96
CA ASN A 150 19.55 7.17 -9.28
C ASN A 150 19.04 5.71 -9.22
N LYS A 151 19.42 4.98 -8.17
CA LYS A 151 19.01 3.57 -7.99
C LYS A 151 18.01 3.36 -6.87
N ARG A 152 17.79 4.37 -6.05
CA ARG A 152 16.94 4.30 -4.87
C ARG A 152 15.84 5.35 -4.94
N LYS A 153 14.60 4.93 -4.85
CA LYS A 153 13.43 5.82 -4.78
C LYS A 153 12.97 5.96 -3.33
N LEU A 154 13.07 7.17 -2.79
CA LEU A 154 12.44 7.48 -1.51
C LEU A 154 10.94 7.70 -1.73
N LEU A 155 10.13 6.92 -1.04
CA LEU A 155 8.68 7.01 -1.12
C LEU A 155 8.13 7.96 -0.06
N PRO A 156 7.13 8.78 -0.38
CA PRO A 156 6.53 9.72 0.55
C PRO A 156 5.71 9.01 1.62
N LEU A 157 5.53 9.68 2.76
CA LEU A 157 4.66 9.21 3.84
C LEU A 157 3.25 8.95 3.31
N GLY A 158 2.66 7.81 3.70
CA GLY A 158 1.33 7.43 3.23
C GLY A 158 1.26 7.05 1.75
N LEU A 159 2.41 7.00 1.05
CA LEU A 159 2.51 6.81 -0.40
C LEU A 159 1.74 7.89 -1.18
N GLU A 160 1.76 9.12 -0.65
CA GLU A 160 1.10 10.28 -1.25
C GLU A 160 1.88 10.74 -2.51
N ASP A 161 1.49 10.17 -3.64
CA ASP A 161 2.05 10.48 -4.96
C ASP A 161 0.88 10.76 -5.93
N PRO A 162 0.98 11.73 -6.84
CA PRO A 162 -0.08 12.05 -7.80
C PRO A 162 -0.55 10.85 -8.62
N ARG A 163 0.35 9.92 -8.96
CA ARG A 163 0.01 8.68 -9.69
C ARG A 163 -0.89 7.78 -8.88
N VAL A 164 -0.56 7.60 -7.59
CA VAL A 164 -1.35 6.81 -6.64
C VAL A 164 -2.75 7.41 -6.47
N ILE A 165 -2.83 8.73 -6.31
CA ILE A 165 -4.12 9.44 -6.19
C ILE A 165 -4.95 9.28 -7.47
N ASN A 166 -4.32 9.40 -8.64
CA ASN A 166 -5.00 9.22 -9.90
C ASN A 166 -5.49 7.79 -10.12
N ASP A 167 -4.70 6.79 -9.75
CA ASP A 167 -5.08 5.39 -9.88
C ASP A 167 -6.25 5.04 -8.95
N ILE A 168 -6.29 5.62 -7.74
CA ILE A 168 -7.46 5.53 -6.86
C ILE A 168 -8.70 6.12 -7.54
N LYS A 169 -8.57 7.32 -8.10
CA LYS A 169 -9.65 8.02 -8.81
C LYS A 169 -10.19 7.18 -9.96
N GLU A 170 -9.30 6.68 -10.83
CA GLU A 170 -9.73 5.92 -12.01
C GLU A 170 -10.39 4.59 -11.63
N LEU A 171 -9.88 3.88 -10.64
CA LEU A 171 -10.53 2.67 -10.15
C LEU A 171 -11.88 2.97 -9.47
N ALA A 172 -11.95 4.00 -8.65
CA ALA A 172 -13.18 4.36 -7.95
C ALA A 172 -14.32 4.70 -8.92
N LYS A 173 -14.02 5.33 -10.07
CA LYS A 173 -15.01 5.60 -11.12
C LYS A 173 -15.58 4.36 -11.78
N THR A 174 -14.96 3.19 -11.64
CA THR A 174 -15.50 1.93 -12.16
C THR A 174 -16.59 1.33 -11.26
N ILE A 175 -16.80 1.90 -10.08
CA ILE A 175 -17.85 1.50 -9.15
C ILE A 175 -19.17 2.13 -9.62
N ASP A 176 -20.01 1.30 -10.23
CA ASP A 176 -21.35 1.70 -10.72
C ASP A 176 -22.40 1.31 -9.67
N LEU A 177 -22.54 2.16 -8.67
CA LEU A 177 -23.50 2.01 -7.57
C LEU A 177 -24.20 3.33 -7.31
N ASP A 178 -25.49 3.26 -7.02
CA ASP A 178 -26.27 4.42 -6.56
C ASP A 178 -25.97 4.67 -5.08
N ILE A 179 -25.09 5.64 -4.81
CA ILE A 179 -24.62 5.98 -3.48
C ILE A 179 -24.79 7.47 -3.21
N SER A 180 -25.10 7.83 -1.98
CA SER A 180 -25.29 9.21 -1.53
C SER A 180 -24.06 9.80 -0.83
N GLU A 181 -23.23 8.97 -0.23
CA GLU A 181 -22.03 9.37 0.50
C GLU A 181 -20.97 8.26 0.52
N ILE A 182 -19.75 8.62 0.83
CA ILE A 182 -18.61 7.71 0.92
C ILE A 182 -17.98 7.82 2.30
N TRP A 183 -17.64 6.69 2.89
CA TRP A 183 -16.89 6.61 4.15
C TRP A 183 -15.55 5.93 3.94
N SER A 184 -14.47 6.55 4.42
CA SER A 184 -13.14 5.95 4.35
C SER A 184 -12.35 6.10 5.63
N GLY A 185 -11.54 5.09 5.97
CA GLY A 185 -10.52 5.23 7.01
C GLY A 185 -9.34 6.05 6.48
N GLY A 186 -8.93 7.07 7.19
CA GLY A 186 -7.85 7.96 6.78
C GLY A 186 -6.79 8.19 7.85
N SER A 187 -5.51 8.10 7.45
CA SER A 187 -4.36 8.52 8.24
C SER A 187 -3.57 9.59 7.49
N SER A 188 -3.07 9.29 6.29
CA SER A 188 -2.40 10.26 5.41
C SER A 188 -3.34 11.04 4.50
N GLY A 189 -4.56 10.53 4.29
CA GLY A 189 -5.54 11.13 3.38
C GLY A 189 -5.38 10.76 1.90
N THR A 190 -4.39 9.97 1.53
CA THR A 190 -4.13 9.60 0.11
C THR A 190 -5.35 8.93 -0.53
N LEU A 191 -5.95 7.93 0.15
CA LEU A 191 -7.16 7.26 -0.34
C LEU A 191 -8.33 8.25 -0.47
N THR A 192 -8.57 9.04 0.56
CA THR A 192 -9.64 10.03 0.61
C THR A 192 -9.56 11.04 -0.53
N ARG A 193 -8.35 11.55 -0.84
CA ARG A 193 -8.14 12.48 -1.97
C ARG A 193 -8.49 11.86 -3.32
N GLY A 194 -8.12 10.60 -3.52
CA GLY A 194 -8.51 9.86 -4.72
C GLY A 194 -10.02 9.70 -4.85
N LEU A 195 -10.69 9.29 -3.76
CA LEU A 195 -12.15 9.15 -3.71
C LEU A 195 -12.87 10.49 -3.93
N GLN A 196 -12.45 11.56 -3.26
CA GLN A 196 -13.01 12.90 -3.47
C GLN A 196 -12.84 13.39 -4.91
N SER A 197 -11.71 13.05 -5.54
CA SER A 197 -11.46 13.40 -6.94
C SER A 197 -12.30 12.55 -7.92
N ALA A 198 -12.67 11.32 -7.53
CA ALA A 198 -13.54 10.47 -8.33
C ALA A 198 -15.01 10.90 -8.26
N PHE A 199 -15.46 11.31 -7.08
CA PHE A 199 -16.84 11.66 -6.77
C PHE A 199 -16.95 13.09 -6.20
N PRO A 200 -16.69 14.13 -7.01
CA PRO A 200 -16.66 15.52 -6.53
C PRO A 200 -18.02 16.05 -6.08
N HIS A 201 -19.10 15.34 -6.41
CA HIS A 201 -20.48 15.67 -6.07
C HIS A 201 -20.99 14.96 -4.82
N LEU A 202 -20.21 14.06 -4.24
CA LEU A 202 -20.57 13.33 -3.03
C LEU A 202 -19.78 13.80 -1.82
N ASP A 203 -20.36 13.64 -0.65
CA ASP A 203 -19.65 13.83 0.60
C ASP A 203 -18.75 12.63 0.87
N VAL A 204 -17.44 12.89 1.06
CA VAL A 204 -16.46 11.89 1.46
C VAL A 204 -16.14 12.07 2.92
N ASN A 205 -16.74 11.23 3.74
CA ASN A 205 -16.56 11.21 5.20
C ASN A 205 -15.30 10.43 5.57
N VAL A 206 -14.52 10.95 6.52
CA VAL A 206 -13.27 10.33 6.92
C VAL A 206 -13.26 9.98 8.40
N VAL A 207 -13.09 8.70 8.68
CA VAL A 207 -12.76 8.23 10.02
C VAL A 207 -11.26 8.35 10.21
N SER A 208 -10.81 9.35 10.96
CA SER A 208 -9.38 9.59 11.21
C SER A 208 -8.77 8.51 12.09
N VAL A 209 -7.73 7.86 11.59
CA VAL A 209 -6.99 6.82 12.30
C VAL A 209 -5.56 7.30 12.57
N GLY A 210 -5.23 7.50 13.84
CA GLY A 210 -3.91 7.91 14.30
C GLY A 210 -3.78 9.42 14.49
N HIS A 211 -3.47 10.19 13.45
CA HIS A 211 -3.34 11.64 13.53
C HIS A 211 -4.53 12.36 12.89
N LYS A 212 -4.85 13.55 13.42
CA LYS A 212 -5.81 14.43 12.76
C LYS A 212 -5.26 14.77 11.36
N MET A 213 -6.05 14.51 10.33
CA MET A 213 -5.68 14.89 8.98
C MET A 213 -5.64 16.42 8.86
N SER A 214 -4.62 16.93 8.20
CA SER A 214 -4.57 18.35 7.87
C SER A 214 -5.53 18.62 6.71
N GLU A 215 -6.33 19.64 6.85
CA GLU A 215 -7.05 20.28 5.74
C GLU A 215 -5.98 20.91 4.81
N ARG A 216 -5.72 20.30 3.68
CA ARG A 216 -4.83 20.83 2.65
C ARG A 216 -5.53 20.86 1.31
#